data_26329b456d27dca2793feecec86b0809
#
_entry.id   26329b456d27dca2793feecec86b0809
#
_cell.length_a   1.000
_cell.length_b   1.000
_cell.length_c   1.000
_cell.angle_alpha   90.00
_cell.angle_beta   90.00
_cell.angle_gamma   90.00
#
_symmetry.space_group_name_H-M   'P 1'
#
loop_
_entity.id
_entity.type
_entity.pdbx_description
1 polymer ?
#
loop_
_entity_poly.entity_id
_entity_poly.type
_entity_poly.pdbx_seq_one_letter_code
_entity_poly.pdbx_strand_id
1 'polypeptide(L)'
;MEIFYDQNKNLVKLSFRKKEWNQEAKHVLVICQYKNQWLLTNHKVRGLEFPGGKREISETTTQTAHREVMEETGGIIDRLHWIAAYQVFGEKPFVKDVFFARINQLNEKDDYLETDGPVLIPGDIIKMRWHDSFSFIMKDDVIKYCLTYIQNELLKEKKG
;
A
#
# COMPACT_ATOMS: atom_id res chain seq x y z
N MET A 1 -3.99 8.19 16.83
CA MET A 1 -4.79 7.14 16.16
C MET A 1 -5.90 7.79 15.35
N GLU A 2 -6.03 7.40 14.11
CA GLU A 2 -7.10 7.89 13.25
C GLU A 2 -8.22 6.86 13.18
N ILE A 3 -9.46 7.32 13.28
CA ILE A 3 -10.64 6.46 13.30
C ILE A 3 -11.59 6.94 12.20
N PHE A 4 -11.99 6.04 11.30
CA PHE A 4 -12.86 6.38 10.18
C PHE A 4 -13.57 5.13 9.67
N TYR A 5 -14.47 5.31 8.71
CA TYR A 5 -15.14 4.21 8.01
C TYR A 5 -14.56 4.07 6.61
N ASP A 6 -14.31 2.82 6.19
CA ASP A 6 -13.81 2.55 4.84
C ASP A 6 -14.95 2.63 3.80
N GLN A 7 -14.63 2.37 2.55
CA GLN A 7 -15.61 2.41 1.45
C GLN A 7 -16.67 1.31 1.57
N ASN A 8 -16.39 0.27 2.37
CA ASN A 8 -17.35 -0.81 2.65
C ASN A 8 -18.11 -0.58 3.95
N LYS A 9 -17.99 0.63 4.54
CA LYS A 9 -18.65 1.04 5.79
C LYS A 9 -18.18 0.27 7.02
N ASN A 10 -17.00 -0.33 6.97
CA ASN A 10 -16.37 -0.94 8.13
C ASN A 10 -15.62 0.12 8.94
N LEU A 11 -15.67 0.00 10.26
CA LEU A 11 -14.85 0.85 11.13
C LEU A 11 -13.38 0.49 10.96
N VAL A 12 -12.53 1.50 10.83
CA VAL A 12 -11.09 1.34 10.69
C VAL A 12 -10.39 2.17 11.75
N LYS A 13 -9.39 1.58 12.38
CA LYS A 13 -8.50 2.28 13.32
C LYS A 13 -7.07 2.16 12.81
N LEU A 14 -6.45 3.30 12.55
CA LEU A 14 -5.10 3.41 12.00
C LEU A 14 -4.15 3.99 13.03
N SER A 15 -3.00 3.35 13.22
CA SER A 15 -1.96 3.81 14.14
C SER A 15 -0.61 3.84 13.45
N PHE A 16 0.16 4.92 13.71
CA PHE A 16 1.55 5.06 13.26
C PHE A 16 2.53 4.49 14.29
N ARG A 17 2.03 3.88 15.35
CA ARG A 17 2.86 3.28 16.41
C ARG A 17 2.92 1.78 16.22
N LYS A 18 4.15 1.23 16.25
CA LYS A 18 4.33 -0.23 16.20
C LYS A 18 3.71 -0.88 17.42
N LYS A 19 3.22 -2.11 17.22
CA LYS A 19 2.64 -2.95 18.31
C LYS A 19 1.41 -2.37 18.98
N GLU A 20 0.69 -1.51 18.29
CA GLU A 20 -0.59 -1.00 18.79
C GLU A 20 -1.63 -2.13 18.90
N TRP A 21 -1.53 -3.11 18.02
CA TRP A 21 -2.50 -4.20 17.93
C TRP A 21 -1.92 -5.49 18.52
N ASN A 22 -2.75 -6.23 19.29
CA ASN A 22 -2.34 -7.48 19.91
C ASN A 22 -2.30 -8.68 18.95
N GLN A 23 -2.73 -8.50 17.72
CA GLN A 23 -2.68 -9.54 16.71
C GLN A 23 -1.71 -9.17 15.60
N GLU A 24 -1.11 -10.18 14.98
CA GLU A 24 -0.21 -9.97 13.86
C GLU A 24 -0.98 -9.52 12.63
N ALA A 25 -0.35 -8.67 11.83
CA ALA A 25 -0.91 -8.28 10.55
C ALA A 25 -0.95 -9.49 9.60
N LYS A 26 -2.09 -9.67 8.95
CA LYS A 26 -2.31 -10.74 7.96
C LYS A 26 -2.22 -10.27 6.54
N HIS A 27 -2.18 -8.96 6.31
CA HIS A 27 -2.17 -8.34 5.01
C HIS A 27 -1.16 -7.19 5.00
N VAL A 28 -0.73 -6.80 3.81
CA VAL A 28 0.13 -5.64 3.63
C VAL A 28 -0.43 -4.73 2.54
N LEU A 29 -0.16 -3.45 2.69
CA LEU A 29 -0.35 -2.42 1.67
C LEU A 29 1.01 -1.75 1.49
N VAL A 30 1.51 -1.68 0.26
CA VAL A 30 2.84 -1.14 0.00
C VAL A 30 2.72 0.08 -0.91
N ILE A 31 2.95 1.25 -0.33
CA ILE A 31 2.94 2.51 -1.06
C ILE A 31 4.30 2.67 -1.73
N CYS A 32 4.34 2.55 -3.05
CA CYS A 32 5.57 2.44 -3.82
C CYS A 32 5.87 3.70 -4.61
N GLN A 33 7.15 4.10 -4.62
CA GLN A 33 7.65 5.20 -5.44
C GLN A 33 8.81 4.71 -6.30
N TYR A 34 8.76 5.02 -7.60
CA TYR A 34 9.81 4.73 -8.55
C TYR A 34 10.11 5.99 -9.36
N LYS A 35 11.35 6.48 -9.28
CA LYS A 35 11.79 7.68 -10.05
C LYS A 35 10.82 8.86 -9.92
N ASN A 36 10.46 9.21 -8.69
CA ASN A 36 9.54 10.32 -8.38
C ASN A 36 8.10 10.15 -8.87
N GLN A 37 7.74 8.95 -9.28
CA GLN A 37 6.36 8.60 -9.63
C GLN A 37 5.83 7.53 -8.68
N TRP A 38 4.53 7.53 -8.46
CA TRP A 38 3.90 6.47 -7.68
C TRP A 38 3.77 5.22 -8.54
N LEU A 39 4.15 4.08 -7.97
CA LEU A 39 4.03 2.80 -8.66
C LEU A 39 2.82 2.06 -8.13
N LEU A 40 1.85 1.86 -9.01
CA LEU A 40 0.63 1.11 -8.75
C LEU A 40 0.63 -0.15 -9.60
N THR A 41 -0.36 -0.99 -9.34
CA THR A 41 -0.69 -2.10 -10.21
C THR A 41 -2.13 -1.97 -10.67
N ASN A 42 -2.45 -2.49 -11.86
CA ASN A 42 -3.82 -2.45 -12.37
C ASN A 42 -4.49 -3.80 -12.13
N HIS A 43 -5.23 -3.89 -11.00
CA HIS A 43 -5.96 -5.11 -10.66
C HIS A 43 -7.06 -5.34 -11.70
N LYS A 44 -7.15 -6.58 -12.20
CA LYS A 44 -8.06 -6.94 -13.31
C LYS A 44 -9.54 -6.64 -13.01
N VAL A 45 -9.91 -6.68 -11.74
CA VAL A 45 -11.29 -6.44 -11.31
C VAL A 45 -11.46 -5.07 -10.68
N ARG A 46 -10.57 -4.71 -9.74
CA ARG A 46 -10.73 -3.49 -8.94
C ARG A 46 -10.16 -2.23 -9.57
N GLY A 47 -9.19 -2.35 -10.46
CA GLY A 47 -8.53 -1.20 -11.06
C GLY A 47 -7.21 -0.83 -10.41
N LEU A 48 -6.82 0.44 -10.52
CA LEU A 48 -5.53 0.93 -10.07
C LEU A 48 -5.45 0.98 -8.55
N GLU A 49 -4.40 0.38 -7.99
CA GLU A 49 -4.16 0.35 -6.55
C GLU A 49 -2.68 0.15 -6.25
N PHE A 50 -2.26 0.59 -5.07
CA PHE A 50 -0.92 0.22 -4.58
C PHE A 50 -0.85 -1.29 -4.37
N PRO A 51 0.33 -1.91 -4.59
CA PRO A 51 0.48 -3.34 -4.36
C PRO A 51 0.19 -3.74 -2.93
N GLY A 52 -0.28 -4.96 -2.76
CA GLY A 52 -0.53 -5.53 -1.46
C GLY A 52 -1.12 -6.91 -1.58
N GLY A 53 -1.36 -7.53 -0.45
CA GLY A 53 -1.96 -8.85 -0.43
C GLY A 53 -1.80 -9.54 0.91
N LYS A 54 -2.19 -10.81 0.94
CA LYS A 54 -2.23 -11.61 2.13
C LYS A 54 -0.86 -12.23 2.44
N ARG A 55 -0.46 -12.18 3.70
CA ARG A 55 0.74 -12.84 4.20
C ARG A 55 0.57 -14.36 4.11
N GLU A 56 1.57 -15.04 3.59
CA GLU A 56 1.64 -16.50 3.64
C GLU A 56 2.10 -16.97 5.03
N ILE A 57 1.79 -18.23 5.37
CA ILE A 57 1.95 -18.76 6.74
C ILE A 57 3.36 -18.56 7.31
N SER A 58 4.39 -18.76 6.51
CA SER A 58 5.78 -18.69 7.00
C SER A 58 6.48 -17.37 6.67
N GLU A 59 5.73 -16.38 6.16
CA GLU A 59 6.29 -15.06 5.84
C GLU A 59 6.16 -14.09 6.99
N THR A 60 7.12 -13.17 7.10
CA THR A 60 6.93 -11.91 7.82
C THR A 60 6.19 -10.95 6.88
N THR A 61 5.59 -9.88 7.42
CA THR A 61 4.95 -8.86 6.56
C THR A 61 5.97 -8.15 5.68
N THR A 62 7.22 -8.01 6.12
CA THR A 62 8.31 -7.48 5.29
C THR A 62 8.53 -8.36 4.06
N GLN A 63 8.59 -9.67 4.24
CA GLN A 63 8.72 -10.62 3.13
C GLN A 63 7.50 -10.57 2.21
N THR A 64 6.32 -10.45 2.77
CA THR A 64 5.08 -10.30 1.99
C THR A 64 5.14 -9.06 1.11
N ALA A 65 5.62 -7.94 1.66
CA ALA A 65 5.74 -6.70 0.91
C ALA A 65 6.65 -6.87 -0.31
N HIS A 66 7.83 -7.47 -0.13
CA HIS A 66 8.75 -7.75 -1.23
C HIS A 66 8.12 -8.65 -2.29
N ARG A 67 7.47 -9.72 -1.86
CA ARG A 67 6.85 -10.69 -2.77
C ARG A 67 5.70 -10.06 -3.56
N GLU A 68 4.79 -9.39 -2.89
CA GLU A 68 3.62 -8.79 -3.56
C GLU A 68 4.02 -7.71 -4.57
N VAL A 69 4.99 -6.86 -4.22
CA VAL A 69 5.48 -5.84 -5.15
C VAL A 69 6.09 -6.50 -6.39
N MET A 70 6.90 -7.56 -6.20
CA MET A 70 7.50 -8.27 -7.31
C MET A 70 6.43 -8.97 -8.16
N GLU A 71 5.47 -9.66 -7.54
CA GLU A 71 4.41 -10.36 -8.27
C GLU A 71 3.54 -9.41 -9.10
N GLU A 72 3.15 -8.29 -8.51
CA GLU A 72 2.17 -7.40 -9.13
C GLU A 72 2.77 -6.33 -10.04
N THR A 73 4.06 -6.00 -9.88
CA THR A 73 4.67 -4.91 -10.63
C THR A 73 6.01 -5.27 -11.28
N GLY A 74 6.66 -6.35 -10.85
CA GLY A 74 8.04 -6.61 -11.22
C GLY A 74 9.05 -5.73 -10.50
N GLY A 75 8.60 -4.94 -9.53
CA GLY A 75 9.43 -4.01 -8.80
C GLY A 75 10.35 -4.68 -7.79
N ILE A 76 11.59 -4.19 -7.73
CA ILE A 76 12.57 -4.60 -6.72
C ILE A 76 12.70 -3.47 -5.71
N ILE A 77 12.41 -3.78 -4.45
CA ILE A 77 12.45 -2.80 -3.37
C ILE A 77 13.90 -2.56 -2.96
N ASP A 78 14.31 -1.30 -2.97
CA ASP A 78 15.60 -0.84 -2.47
C ASP A 78 15.52 -0.49 -0.99
N ARG A 79 14.48 0.26 -0.60
CA ARG A 79 14.26 0.66 0.79
C ARG A 79 12.81 0.43 1.16
N LEU A 80 12.60 -0.19 2.32
CA LEU A 80 11.27 -0.48 2.84
C LEU A 80 11.14 0.11 4.24
N HIS A 81 10.11 0.94 4.45
CA HIS A 81 9.81 1.56 5.74
C HIS A 81 8.43 1.14 6.20
N TRP A 82 8.33 0.57 7.39
CA TRP A 82 7.03 0.39 8.03
C TRP A 82 6.48 1.78 8.40
N ILE A 83 5.24 2.07 8.02
CA ILE A 83 4.60 3.37 8.23
C ILE A 83 3.56 3.29 9.33
N ALA A 84 2.66 2.34 9.21
CA ALA A 84 1.47 2.27 10.04
C ALA A 84 0.90 0.86 10.02
N ALA A 85 -0.03 0.61 10.92
CA ALA A 85 -0.89 -0.56 10.85
C ALA A 85 -2.32 -0.13 11.12
N TYR A 86 -3.27 -0.80 10.52
CA TYR A 86 -4.68 -0.51 10.79
C TYR A 86 -5.46 -1.79 10.95
N GLN A 87 -6.49 -1.70 11.79
CA GLN A 87 -7.43 -2.78 12.00
C GLN A 87 -8.76 -2.44 11.35
N VAL A 88 -9.27 -3.38 10.58
CA VAL A 88 -10.58 -3.28 9.96
C VAL A 88 -11.54 -4.12 10.79
N PHE A 89 -12.63 -3.50 11.27
CA PHE A 89 -13.61 -4.14 12.13
C PHE A 89 -14.83 -4.56 11.31
N GLY A 90 -14.70 -5.67 10.57
CA GLY A 90 -15.79 -6.32 9.87
C GLY A 90 -16.22 -7.60 10.60
N GLU A 91 -16.86 -8.52 9.89
CA GLU A 91 -17.25 -9.82 10.46
C GLU A 91 -16.04 -10.58 10.99
N LYS A 92 -14.93 -10.53 10.28
CA LYS A 92 -13.65 -11.13 10.69
C LYS A 92 -12.61 -10.01 10.76
N PRO A 93 -12.42 -9.40 11.95
CA PRO A 93 -11.44 -8.34 12.07
C PRO A 93 -10.03 -8.79 11.70
N PHE A 94 -9.31 -7.93 11.02
CA PHE A 94 -7.92 -8.20 10.66
C PHE A 94 -7.07 -6.94 10.73
N VAL A 95 -5.76 -7.13 10.88
CA VAL A 95 -4.78 -6.05 10.90
C VAL A 95 -3.97 -6.09 9.60
N LYS A 96 -3.69 -4.91 9.08
CA LYS A 96 -2.93 -4.73 7.85
C LYS A 96 -1.75 -3.79 8.13
N ASP A 97 -0.54 -4.21 7.75
CA ASP A 97 0.64 -3.36 7.81
C ASP A 97 0.74 -2.49 6.56
N VAL A 98 1.11 -1.24 6.74
CA VAL A 98 1.35 -0.31 5.65
C VAL A 98 2.83 0.01 5.59
N PHE A 99 3.42 -0.18 4.42
CA PHE A 99 4.82 0.13 4.15
C PHE A 99 4.93 1.22 3.10
N PHE A 100 6.01 1.98 3.17
CA PHE A 100 6.48 2.81 2.07
C PHE A 100 7.72 2.15 1.46
N ALA A 101 7.73 1.99 0.16
CA ALA A 101 8.82 1.32 -0.56
C ALA A 101 9.40 2.22 -1.64
N ARG A 102 10.72 2.32 -1.68
CA ARG A 102 11.42 2.89 -2.82
C ARG A 102 11.85 1.74 -3.72
N ILE A 103 11.47 1.85 -4.98
CA ILE A 103 11.75 0.85 -6.00
C ILE A 103 12.95 1.33 -6.80
N ASN A 104 13.96 0.46 -6.98
CA ASN A 104 15.13 0.83 -7.77
C ASN A 104 15.13 0.23 -9.18
N GLN A 105 14.32 -0.79 -9.41
CA GLN A 105 14.28 -1.48 -10.69
C GLN A 105 12.88 -2.07 -10.93
N LEU A 106 12.39 -1.91 -12.16
CA LEU A 106 11.18 -2.57 -12.62
C LEU A 106 11.56 -3.61 -13.67
N ASN A 107 11.33 -4.87 -13.34
CA ASN A 107 11.57 -5.98 -14.27
C ASN A 107 10.28 -6.32 -15.00
N GLU A 108 10.35 -6.39 -16.32
CA GLU A 108 9.22 -6.83 -17.10
C GLU A 108 8.97 -8.32 -16.86
N LYS A 109 7.71 -8.70 -16.73
CA LYS A 109 7.30 -10.08 -16.47
C LYS A 109 6.26 -10.50 -17.49
N ASP A 110 6.23 -11.82 -17.78
CA ASP A 110 5.22 -12.39 -18.66
C ASP A 110 3.85 -12.52 -18.00
N ASP A 111 3.82 -12.66 -16.68
CA ASP A 111 2.60 -12.86 -15.92
C ASP A 111 2.66 -12.10 -14.58
N TYR A 112 1.69 -11.23 -14.35
CA TYR A 112 1.54 -10.47 -13.11
C TYR A 112 0.43 -11.03 -12.21
N LEU A 113 -0.02 -12.24 -12.49
CA LEU A 113 -1.04 -12.98 -11.73
C LEU A 113 -2.39 -12.26 -11.75
N GLU A 114 -2.84 -11.72 -10.62
CA GLU A 114 -4.17 -11.12 -10.50
C GLU A 114 -4.27 -9.72 -11.10
N THR A 115 -3.17 -9.16 -11.56
CA THR A 115 -3.14 -7.80 -12.10
C THR A 115 -2.65 -7.77 -13.54
N ASP A 116 -2.83 -6.63 -14.20
CA ASP A 116 -2.31 -6.38 -15.56
C ASP A 116 -0.94 -5.70 -15.52
N GLY A 117 -0.29 -5.67 -14.37
CA GLY A 117 1.06 -5.17 -14.24
C GLY A 117 1.16 -3.72 -13.76
N PRO A 118 2.37 -3.16 -13.80
CA PRO A 118 2.66 -1.87 -13.20
C PRO A 118 2.08 -0.69 -13.98
N VAL A 119 1.70 0.34 -13.21
CA VAL A 119 1.29 1.64 -13.76
C VAL A 119 2.01 2.71 -12.95
N LEU A 120 2.70 3.61 -13.64
CA LEU A 120 3.40 4.73 -13.01
C LEU A 120 2.54 5.99 -13.12
N ILE A 121 2.34 6.65 -12.00
CA ILE A 121 1.49 7.84 -11.93
C ILE A 121 2.30 9.00 -11.34
N PRO A 122 2.54 10.05 -12.13
CA PRO A 122 3.17 11.26 -11.61
C PRO A 122 2.14 12.17 -10.93
N GLY A 123 2.60 13.01 -10.02
CA GLY A 123 1.79 14.07 -9.47
C GLY A 123 1.00 13.70 -8.22
N ASP A 124 -0.10 14.40 -8.01
CA ASP A 124 -0.87 14.32 -6.76
C ASP A 124 -1.90 13.20 -6.80
N ILE A 125 -1.48 12.05 -6.33
CA ILE A 125 -2.34 10.86 -6.33
C ILE A 125 -3.51 10.99 -5.33
N ILE A 126 -3.38 11.83 -4.30
CA ILE A 126 -4.48 12.07 -3.36
C ILE A 126 -5.68 12.66 -4.09
N LYS A 127 -5.44 13.56 -5.03
CA LYS A 127 -6.52 14.14 -5.84
C LYS A 127 -6.98 13.18 -6.93
N MET A 128 -6.05 12.45 -7.54
CA MET A 128 -6.33 11.57 -8.67
C MET A 128 -7.10 10.32 -8.28
N ARG A 129 -6.95 9.84 -7.06
CA ARG A 129 -7.51 8.57 -6.59
C ARG A 129 -9.03 8.45 -6.67
N TRP A 130 -9.74 9.57 -6.84
CA TRP A 130 -11.21 9.57 -6.94
C TRP A 130 -11.74 9.21 -8.31
N HIS A 131 -10.86 9.16 -9.32
CA HIS A 131 -11.24 8.74 -10.67
C HIS A 131 -11.72 7.29 -10.69
N ASP A 132 -12.64 6.97 -11.58
CA ASP A 132 -13.27 5.63 -11.67
C ASP A 132 -12.27 4.51 -11.97
N SER A 133 -11.12 4.83 -12.59
CA SER A 133 -10.09 3.83 -12.87
C SER A 133 -9.40 3.29 -11.61
N PHE A 134 -9.53 3.98 -10.48
CA PHE A 134 -8.90 3.57 -9.23
C PHE A 134 -9.77 2.63 -8.42
N SER A 135 -9.11 1.64 -7.80
CA SER A 135 -9.72 0.71 -6.88
C SER A 135 -10.35 1.43 -5.68
N PHE A 136 -11.39 0.85 -5.09
CA PHE A 136 -11.99 1.36 -3.86
C PHE A 136 -10.97 1.45 -2.72
N ILE A 137 -9.95 0.59 -2.74
CA ILE A 137 -8.87 0.60 -1.74
C ILE A 137 -8.16 1.97 -1.71
N MET A 138 -7.99 2.59 -2.88
CA MET A 138 -7.34 3.90 -2.99
C MET A 138 -8.18 5.04 -2.45
N LYS A 139 -9.48 4.83 -2.29
CA LYS A 139 -10.43 5.84 -1.86
C LYS A 139 -10.65 5.86 -0.35
N ASP A 140 -10.04 4.92 0.37
CA ASP A 140 -10.06 4.89 1.82
C ASP A 140 -9.12 5.94 2.43
N ASP A 141 -9.45 6.42 3.61
CA ASP A 141 -8.65 7.44 4.30
C ASP A 141 -7.27 6.94 4.75
N VAL A 142 -7.04 5.62 4.77
CA VAL A 142 -5.70 5.05 4.97
C VAL A 142 -4.70 5.67 3.99
N ILE A 143 -5.08 5.78 2.73
CA ILE A 143 -4.23 6.35 1.68
C ILE A 143 -3.91 7.81 2.00
N LYS A 144 -4.93 8.59 2.36
CA LYS A 144 -4.75 10.00 2.70
C LYS A 144 -3.78 10.18 3.88
N TYR A 145 -4.02 9.48 4.97
CA TYR A 145 -3.20 9.62 6.18
C TYR A 145 -1.77 9.14 5.95
N CYS A 146 -1.59 7.99 5.28
CA CYS A 146 -0.27 7.43 5.03
C CYS A 146 0.53 8.25 4.02
N LEU A 147 -0.10 8.74 2.94
CA LEU A 147 0.58 9.61 1.99
C LEU A 147 0.98 10.93 2.62
N THR A 148 0.13 11.51 3.45
CA THR A 148 0.46 12.74 4.16
C THR A 148 1.68 12.53 5.06
N TYR A 149 1.71 11.41 5.80
CA TYR A 149 2.86 11.05 6.62
C TYR A 149 4.13 10.92 5.78
N ILE A 150 4.06 10.18 4.69
CA ILE A 150 5.21 9.95 3.79
C ILE A 150 5.74 11.28 3.25
N GLN A 151 4.87 12.15 2.78
CA GLN A 151 5.27 13.45 2.22
C GLN A 151 5.89 14.36 3.28
N ASN A 152 5.36 14.36 4.50
CA ASN A 152 5.84 15.23 5.56
C ASN A 152 7.10 14.71 6.26
N GLU A 153 7.21 13.39 6.45
CA GLU A 153 8.26 12.81 7.27
C GLU A 153 9.38 12.15 6.46
N LEU A 154 9.07 11.56 5.32
CA LEU A 154 10.05 10.79 4.56
C LEU A 154 10.56 11.50 3.30
N LEU A 155 9.70 12.26 2.61
CA LEU A 155 10.09 12.95 1.39
C LEU A 155 10.62 14.36 1.63
N LYS A 156 10.31 14.95 2.75
CA LYS A 156 10.76 16.30 3.13
C LYS A 156 12.27 16.41 3.25
N GLU A 157 12.95 15.34 3.66
CA GLU A 157 14.41 15.30 3.82
C GLU A 157 15.18 15.49 2.50
N LYS A 158 14.53 15.29 1.37
CA LYS A 158 15.15 15.44 0.05
C LYS A 158 15.19 16.88 -0.45
N LYS A 159 14.51 17.80 0.20
CA LYS A 159 14.44 19.21 -0.23
C LYS A 159 15.39 20.12 0.53
N GLY A 160 16.16 19.56 1.47
CA GLY A 160 17.13 20.33 2.25
C GLY A 160 18.50 20.41 1.60
#